data_3392c8b807a5513892299a0dd2a845d3
#
_entry.id   3392c8b807a5513892299a0dd2a845d3
#
_cell.length_a   1.000
_cell.length_b   1.000
_cell.length_c   1.000
_cell.angle_alpha   90.00
_cell.angle_beta   90.00
_cell.angle_gamma   90.00
#
_symmetry.space_group_name_H-M   'P 1'
#
loop_
_entity.id
_entity.type
_entity.pdbx_description
1 polymer ?
#
loop_
_entity_poly.entity_id
_entity_poly.type
_entity_poly.pdbx_seq_one_letter_code
_entity_poly.pdbx_strand_id
1 'polypeptide(L)'
;MPDIDAPVGNLELIRKFNGCVDEHGFVLIHVAIVSFTHKQAEAHAMMFDGAAKKDRALMNAGIQLHLDTLNKMNDIFKRMWNVSMAQKYLNFRTFIMGIQGNDDIFPNGVLYKGCSDTPW
;
A
#
# COMPACT_ATOMS: atom_id res chain seq x y z
N MET A 1 7.85 -11.24 9.22
CA MET A 1 6.66 -10.38 9.15
C MET A 1 6.98 -9.01 9.69
N PRO A 2 6.44 -7.93 9.11
CA PRO A 2 6.60 -6.61 9.72
C PRO A 2 6.01 -6.61 11.13
N ASP A 3 6.74 -6.03 12.07
CA ASP A 3 6.22 -5.79 13.41
C ASP A 3 5.21 -4.66 13.33
N ILE A 4 3.92 -5.01 13.41
CA ILE A 4 2.81 -4.07 13.27
C ILE A 4 2.51 -3.27 14.54
N ASP A 5 3.17 -3.57 15.64
CA ASP A 5 2.97 -2.87 16.92
C ASP A 5 3.76 -1.56 17.00
N ALA A 6 4.84 -1.45 16.22
CA ALA A 6 5.53 -0.17 16.03
C ALA A 6 4.91 0.62 14.86
N PRO A 7 4.96 1.97 14.85
CA PRO A 7 4.33 2.81 13.81
C PRO A 7 4.68 2.42 12.37
N VAL A 8 5.90 1.99 12.14
CA VAL A 8 6.42 1.48 10.86
C VAL A 8 7.09 0.12 11.02
N GLY A 9 7.01 -0.48 12.21
CA GLY A 9 7.59 -1.77 12.54
C GLY A 9 9.11 -1.79 12.42
N ASN A 10 9.62 -2.93 11.97
CA ASN A 10 11.04 -3.18 11.70
C ASN A 10 11.41 -2.91 10.22
N LEU A 11 10.62 -2.12 9.52
CA LEU A 11 10.83 -1.80 8.11
C LEU A 11 11.72 -0.56 7.95
N GLU A 12 12.57 -0.57 6.92
CA GLU A 12 13.42 0.56 6.54
C GLU A 12 13.35 0.78 5.03
N LEU A 13 13.45 2.05 4.61
CA LEU A 13 13.51 2.41 3.19
C LEU A 13 14.90 2.10 2.61
N ILE A 14 14.94 1.31 1.55
CA ILE A 14 16.15 1.04 0.78
C ILE A 14 16.55 2.28 -0.04
N ARG A 15 15.58 3.01 -0.56
CA ARG A 15 15.78 4.25 -1.35
C ARG A 15 14.80 5.32 -0.90
N LYS A 16 15.19 6.57 -1.07
CA LYS A 16 14.42 7.75 -0.65
C LYS A 16 14.38 8.78 -1.78
N PHE A 17 13.29 9.54 -1.87
CA PHE A 17 13.18 10.70 -2.75
C PHE A 17 13.82 11.92 -2.09
N ASN A 18 13.24 12.39 -0.98
CA ASN A 18 13.77 13.54 -0.23
C ASN A 18 14.27 13.17 1.16
N GLY A 19 14.00 11.95 1.63
CA GLY A 19 14.45 11.43 2.91
C GLY A 19 13.75 12.00 4.13
N CYS A 20 12.62 12.71 3.96
CA CYS A 20 11.87 13.21 5.10
C CYS A 20 11.12 12.10 5.85
N VAL A 21 10.81 12.36 7.11
CA VAL A 21 10.11 11.39 7.98
C VAL A 21 8.72 11.06 7.42
N ASP A 22 8.07 12.01 6.77
CA ASP A 22 6.73 11.83 6.20
C ASP A 22 6.73 10.91 4.99
N GLU A 23 7.78 10.97 4.14
CA GLU A 23 8.02 9.98 3.09
C GLU A 23 8.20 8.58 3.67
N HIS A 24 9.05 8.48 4.70
CA HIS A 24 9.31 7.24 5.40
C HIS A 24 8.02 6.60 5.91
N GLY A 25 7.24 7.38 6.66
CA GLY A 25 5.97 6.91 7.20
C GLY A 25 4.97 6.49 6.12
N PHE A 26 4.84 7.29 5.07
CA PHE A 26 3.93 7.00 3.97
C PHE A 26 4.29 5.70 3.24
N VAL A 27 5.55 5.55 2.83
CA VAL A 27 5.98 4.36 2.07
C VAL A 27 5.92 3.11 2.94
N LEU A 28 6.40 3.15 4.17
CA LEU A 28 6.44 1.97 5.03
C LEU A 28 5.05 1.50 5.48
N ILE A 29 4.10 2.41 5.67
CA ILE A 29 2.70 2.03 5.91
C ILE A 29 2.14 1.28 4.69
N HIS A 30 2.42 1.74 3.47
CA HIS A 30 2.01 1.01 2.25
C HIS A 30 2.66 -0.38 2.17
N VAL A 31 3.95 -0.48 2.43
CA VAL A 31 4.64 -1.78 2.47
C VAL A 31 4.01 -2.72 3.49
N ALA A 32 3.70 -2.20 4.69
CA ALA A 32 3.02 -2.98 5.73
C ALA A 32 1.63 -3.46 5.28
N ILE A 33 0.84 -2.62 4.61
CA ILE A 33 -0.47 -2.99 4.06
C ILE A 33 -0.31 -4.07 2.99
N VAL A 34 0.59 -3.85 2.02
CA VAL A 34 0.82 -4.78 0.91
C VAL A 34 1.31 -6.14 1.39
N SER A 35 2.01 -6.21 2.53
CA SER A 35 2.44 -7.49 3.10
C SER A 35 1.29 -8.44 3.44
N PHE A 36 0.06 -7.94 3.57
CA PHE A 36 -1.14 -8.75 3.83
C PHE A 36 -1.88 -9.21 2.56
N THR A 37 -1.46 -8.78 1.35
CA THR A 37 -2.16 -9.16 0.11
C THR A 37 -2.14 -10.66 -0.16
N HIS A 38 -1.13 -11.39 0.33
CA HIS A 38 -1.11 -12.85 0.23
C HIS A 38 -2.29 -13.50 0.97
N LYS A 39 -2.72 -12.93 2.11
CA LYS A 39 -3.90 -13.41 2.85
C LYS A 39 -5.20 -13.11 2.11
N GLN A 40 -5.27 -12.00 1.38
CA GLN A 40 -6.41 -11.73 0.50
C GLN A 40 -6.48 -12.71 -0.66
N ALA A 41 -5.34 -13.02 -1.30
CA ALA A 41 -5.29 -14.01 -2.36
C ALA A 41 -5.73 -15.41 -1.87
N GLU A 42 -5.27 -15.82 -0.68
CA GLU A 42 -5.70 -17.06 -0.02
C GLU A 42 -7.22 -17.07 0.21
N ALA A 43 -7.75 -16.00 0.78
CA ALA A 43 -9.18 -15.85 1.03
C ALA A 43 -10.02 -15.94 -0.27
N HIS A 44 -9.59 -15.29 -1.33
CA HIS A 44 -10.25 -15.36 -2.64
C HIS A 44 -10.21 -16.78 -3.21
N ALA A 45 -9.07 -17.46 -3.13
CA ALA A 45 -8.97 -18.86 -3.57
C ALA A 45 -9.96 -19.76 -2.82
N MET A 46 -10.07 -19.60 -1.49
CA MET A 46 -11.05 -20.34 -0.68
C MET A 46 -12.50 -20.04 -1.10
N MET A 47 -12.83 -18.77 -1.39
CA MET A 47 -14.17 -18.39 -1.84
C MET A 47 -14.51 -18.98 -3.20
N PHE A 48 -13.58 -18.94 -4.17
CA PHE A 48 -13.80 -19.53 -5.49
C PHE A 48 -13.92 -21.05 -5.43
N ASP A 49 -13.06 -21.70 -4.66
CA ASP A 49 -13.12 -23.14 -4.44
C ASP A 49 -14.42 -23.57 -3.75
N GLY A 50 -14.83 -22.84 -2.73
CA GLY A 50 -16.08 -23.09 -2.03
C GLY A 50 -17.30 -22.94 -2.96
N ALA A 51 -17.29 -21.92 -3.81
CA ALA A 51 -18.35 -21.72 -4.80
C ALA A 51 -18.38 -22.87 -5.85
N ALA A 52 -17.22 -23.23 -6.39
CA ALA A 52 -17.11 -24.30 -7.38
C ALA A 52 -17.57 -25.67 -6.85
N LYS A 53 -17.20 -25.96 -5.60
CA LYS A 53 -17.54 -27.22 -4.91
C LYS A 53 -18.93 -27.18 -4.24
N LYS A 54 -19.63 -26.03 -4.28
CA LYS A 54 -20.86 -25.78 -3.51
C LYS A 54 -20.69 -26.00 -1.99
N ASP A 55 -19.46 -25.79 -1.52
CA ASP A 55 -19.09 -25.90 -0.10
C ASP A 55 -19.25 -24.52 0.59
N ARG A 56 -20.39 -24.38 1.28
CA ARG A 56 -20.71 -23.14 1.98
C ARG A 56 -19.77 -22.87 3.16
N ALA A 57 -19.27 -23.92 3.81
CA ALA A 57 -18.39 -23.78 4.96
C ALA A 57 -17.03 -23.20 4.51
N LEU A 58 -16.47 -23.73 3.42
CA LEU A 58 -15.22 -23.23 2.84
C LEU A 58 -15.38 -21.80 2.33
N MET A 59 -16.51 -21.49 1.68
CA MET A 59 -16.78 -20.13 1.21
C MET A 59 -16.88 -19.13 2.37
N ASN A 60 -17.59 -19.49 3.44
CA ASN A 60 -17.70 -18.64 4.62
C ASN A 60 -16.35 -18.45 5.34
N ALA A 61 -15.51 -19.48 5.39
CA ALA A 61 -14.16 -19.37 5.94
C ALA A 61 -13.29 -18.39 5.13
N GLY A 62 -13.40 -18.42 3.79
CA GLY A 62 -12.72 -17.47 2.92
C GLY A 62 -13.20 -16.02 3.14
N ILE A 63 -14.51 -15.81 3.27
CA ILE A 63 -15.10 -14.49 3.57
C ILE A 63 -14.58 -13.98 4.93
N GLN A 64 -14.55 -14.84 5.95
CA GLN A 64 -14.06 -14.45 7.27
C GLN A 64 -12.57 -14.07 7.24
N LEU A 65 -11.73 -14.87 6.57
CA LEU A 65 -10.31 -14.56 6.39
C LEU A 65 -10.11 -13.22 5.66
N HIS A 66 -10.93 -12.96 4.64
CA HIS A 66 -10.89 -11.69 3.91
C HIS A 66 -11.23 -10.51 4.81
N LEU A 67 -12.32 -10.61 5.58
CA LEU A 67 -12.76 -9.59 6.53
C LEU A 67 -11.70 -9.31 7.59
N ASP A 68 -11.12 -10.34 8.19
CA ASP A 68 -10.08 -10.21 9.22
C ASP A 68 -8.82 -9.53 8.65
N THR A 69 -8.47 -9.88 7.41
CA THR A 69 -7.35 -9.26 6.70
C THR A 69 -7.60 -7.78 6.42
N LEU A 70 -8.78 -7.43 5.92
CA LEU A 70 -9.15 -6.03 5.66
C LEU A 70 -9.16 -5.19 6.95
N ASN A 71 -9.64 -5.74 8.05
CA ASN A 71 -9.62 -5.06 9.34
C ASN A 71 -8.17 -4.75 9.78
N LYS A 72 -7.26 -5.71 9.66
CA LYS A 72 -5.83 -5.50 9.96
C LYS A 72 -5.21 -4.45 9.05
N MET A 73 -5.47 -4.51 7.74
CA MET A 73 -4.96 -3.51 6.80
C MET A 73 -5.50 -2.10 7.12
N ASN A 74 -6.77 -1.99 7.46
CA ASN A 74 -7.39 -0.72 7.86
C ASN A 74 -6.78 -0.16 9.16
N ASP A 75 -6.48 -1.01 10.13
CA ASP A 75 -5.84 -0.58 11.37
C ASP A 75 -4.41 -0.09 11.15
N ILE A 76 -3.67 -0.72 10.24
CA ILE A 76 -2.36 -0.23 9.81
C ILE A 76 -2.52 1.12 9.09
N PHE A 77 -3.48 1.23 8.19
CA PHE A 77 -3.73 2.47 7.42
C PHE A 77 -4.05 3.66 8.33
N LYS A 78 -4.83 3.46 9.38
CA LYS A 78 -5.14 4.50 10.38
C LYS A 78 -3.89 5.09 11.04
N ARG A 79 -2.81 4.31 11.15
CA ARG A 79 -1.54 4.75 11.75
C ARG A 79 -0.76 5.73 10.85
N MET A 80 -1.15 5.89 9.59
CA MET A 80 -0.49 6.83 8.67
C MET A 80 -0.43 8.25 9.24
N TRP A 81 -1.48 8.70 9.90
CA TRP A 81 -1.56 10.03 10.50
C TRP A 81 -0.64 10.23 11.71
N ASN A 82 -0.11 9.15 12.28
CA ASN A 82 0.86 9.20 13.37
C ASN A 82 2.30 9.35 12.86
N VAL A 83 2.55 9.00 11.61
CA VAL A 83 3.90 8.91 11.03
C VAL A 83 4.11 9.80 9.81
N SER A 84 3.03 10.43 9.30
CA SER A 84 3.10 11.34 8.16
C SER A 84 2.15 12.52 8.37
N MET A 85 2.70 13.74 8.31
CA MET A 85 1.93 14.97 8.41
C MET A 85 1.44 15.39 7.03
N ALA A 86 0.13 15.64 6.89
CA ALA A 86 -0.49 16.00 5.61
C ALA A 86 0.21 17.18 4.90
N GLN A 87 0.63 18.20 5.65
CA GLN A 87 1.32 19.37 5.08
C GLN A 87 2.71 19.05 4.53
N LYS A 88 3.47 18.20 5.24
CA LYS A 88 4.82 17.82 4.84
C LYS A 88 4.80 16.74 3.76
N TYR A 89 3.78 15.92 3.73
CA TYR A 89 3.55 14.93 2.68
C TYR A 89 3.56 15.53 1.28
N LEU A 90 3.04 16.74 1.11
CA LEU A 90 3.02 17.43 -0.18
C LEU A 90 4.42 17.68 -0.74
N ASN A 91 5.45 17.79 0.11
CA ASN A 91 6.82 18.06 -0.33
C ASN A 91 7.43 16.92 -1.14
N PHE A 92 7.00 15.68 -0.93
CA PHE A 92 7.47 14.55 -1.74
C PHE A 92 6.39 14.00 -2.69
N ARG A 93 5.13 14.43 -2.56
CA ARG A 93 4.02 13.98 -3.39
C ARG A 93 4.29 14.17 -4.89
N THR A 94 4.97 15.24 -5.27
CA THR A 94 5.35 15.53 -6.66
C THR A 94 6.18 14.41 -7.28
N PHE A 95 7.04 13.74 -6.52
CA PHE A 95 7.85 12.62 -7.00
C PHE A 95 7.00 11.38 -7.34
N ILE A 96 5.87 11.21 -6.65
CA ILE A 96 4.95 10.10 -6.88
C ILE A 96 4.09 10.36 -8.13
N MET A 97 3.75 11.63 -8.39
CA MET A 97 2.90 12.03 -9.52
C MET A 97 3.61 11.99 -10.87
N GLY A 98 4.94 11.75 -10.88
CA GLY A 98 5.76 11.81 -12.08
C GLY A 98 6.15 13.24 -12.47
N ILE A 99 6.55 13.42 -13.72
CA ILE A 99 7.16 14.67 -14.21
C ILE A 99 6.22 15.48 -15.13
N GLN A 100 4.98 15.08 -15.28
CA GLN A 100 4.00 15.85 -16.06
C GLN A 100 3.81 17.25 -15.48
N GLY A 101 3.85 18.28 -16.32
CA GLY A 101 3.74 19.67 -15.88
C GLY A 101 5.06 20.34 -15.49
N ASN A 102 6.20 19.70 -15.73
CA ASN A 102 7.53 20.28 -15.56
C ASN A 102 8.10 20.76 -16.91
N ASP A 103 7.34 21.53 -17.65
CA ASP A 103 7.69 21.98 -19.02
C ASP A 103 8.94 22.87 -19.05
N ASP A 104 9.20 23.59 -17.96
CA ASP A 104 10.41 24.41 -17.79
C ASP A 104 11.70 23.58 -17.78
N ILE A 105 11.62 22.33 -17.30
CA ILE A 105 12.76 21.41 -17.20
C ILE A 105 12.79 20.44 -18.38
N PHE A 106 11.61 20.01 -18.82
CA PHE A 106 11.41 19.03 -19.89
C PHE A 106 10.49 19.58 -20.99
N PRO A 107 10.94 20.56 -21.79
CA PRO A 107 10.09 21.23 -22.79
C PRO A 107 9.54 20.28 -23.86
N ASN A 108 10.20 19.16 -24.11
CA ASN A 108 9.74 18.11 -25.04
C ASN A 108 9.02 16.96 -24.33
N GLY A 109 8.79 17.10 -23.02
CA GLY A 109 8.26 16.05 -22.19
C GLY A 109 9.22 14.86 -22.02
N VAL A 110 8.93 14.05 -21.01
CA VAL A 110 9.51 12.71 -20.83
C VAL A 110 8.34 11.77 -20.65
N LEU A 111 8.36 10.65 -21.38
CA LEU A 111 7.29 9.65 -21.31
C LEU A 111 7.37 8.83 -20.00
N TYR A 112 7.23 9.54 -18.87
CA TYR A 112 7.13 8.94 -17.55
C TYR A 112 6.03 9.66 -16.78
N LYS A 113 4.97 8.96 -16.48
CA LYS A 113 3.81 9.48 -15.77
C LYS A 113 3.78 9.13 -14.26
N GLY A 114 4.86 8.56 -13.76
CA GLY A 114 4.99 8.15 -12.37
C GLY A 114 4.27 6.83 -12.05
N CYS A 115 4.03 6.60 -10.77
CA CYS A 115 3.41 5.37 -10.30
C CYS A 115 1.98 5.14 -10.82
N SER A 116 1.28 6.20 -11.24
CA SER A 116 -0.07 6.10 -11.78
C SER A 116 -0.17 5.41 -13.15
N ASP A 117 0.95 5.26 -13.85
CA ASP A 117 1.01 4.60 -15.16
C ASP A 117 1.56 3.17 -15.11
N THR A 118 2.09 2.75 -13.96
CA THR A 118 2.56 1.37 -13.79
C THR A 118 1.39 0.49 -13.35
N PRO A 119 1.06 -0.58 -14.12
CA PRO A 119 0.12 -1.57 -13.61
C PRO A 119 0.73 -2.21 -12.35
N TRP A 120 -0.05 -2.24 -11.31
CA TRP A 120 0.27 -2.88 -10.04
C TRP A 120 0.07 -4.40 -10.13
#